data_e7e6ebb3f37f56f1edb3aa4aaf7693f1
#
_entry.id   e7e6ebb3f37f56f1edb3aa4aaf7693f1
#
_cell.length_a   1.000
_cell.length_b   1.000
_cell.length_c   1.000
_cell.angle_alpha   90.00
_cell.angle_beta   90.00
_cell.angle_gamma   90.00
#
_symmetry.space_group_name_H-M   'P 1'
#
loop_
_entity.id
_entity.type
_entity.pdbx_description
1 polymer ?
#
loop_
_entity_poly.entity_id
_entity_poly.type
_entity_poly.pdbx_seq_one_letter_code
_entity_poly.pdbx_strand_id
1 'polypeptide(L)'
;MNEKKIIRGIKNRDEKALRAFIDSYGPVMKASIYKVLTFNEEVRMEVLNDSVLAVWANIDSFDPARSSFKNWCAGIARYKAIDALRKEIRHKSVDFDEVSPFLESDEEINIDESEQILKVLDEKDREIFRKLFIEGYSYDDLVKVYDISKAGLYNRVARGKKKIKEKIENEKCL
;
A
#
# COMPACT_ATOMS: atom_id res chain seq x y z
N MET A 1 -20.63 -15.78 0.18
CA MET A 1 -20.06 -16.52 -0.97
C MET A 1 -18.60 -16.78 -0.66
N ASN A 2 -18.02 -17.94 -1.02
CA ASN A 2 -16.59 -18.17 -0.76
C ASN A 2 -15.72 -17.47 -1.83
N GLU A 3 -14.43 -17.25 -1.52
CA GLU A 3 -13.47 -16.51 -2.36
C GLU A 3 -13.41 -17.04 -3.81
N LYS A 4 -13.29 -18.38 -3.99
CA LYS A 4 -13.24 -18.98 -5.34
C LYS A 4 -14.49 -18.69 -6.17
N LYS A 5 -15.68 -18.67 -5.52
CA LYS A 5 -16.94 -18.32 -6.19
C LYS A 5 -17.03 -16.84 -6.53
N ILE A 6 -16.51 -15.97 -5.65
CA ILE A 6 -16.42 -14.53 -5.91
C ILE A 6 -15.54 -14.27 -7.13
N ILE A 7 -14.30 -14.78 -7.14
CA ILE A 7 -13.37 -14.61 -8.25
C ILE A 7 -13.94 -15.10 -9.57
N ARG A 8 -14.50 -16.32 -9.57
CA ARG A 8 -15.15 -16.88 -10.77
C ARG A 8 -16.34 -16.06 -11.24
N GLY A 9 -17.15 -15.57 -10.31
CA GLY A 9 -18.31 -14.74 -10.64
C GLY A 9 -17.89 -13.38 -11.24
N ILE A 10 -16.86 -12.75 -10.69
CA ILE A 10 -16.30 -11.50 -11.25
C ILE A 10 -15.78 -11.74 -12.67
N LYS A 11 -15.05 -12.83 -12.92
CA LYS A 11 -14.60 -13.22 -14.27
C LYS A 11 -15.78 -13.39 -15.24
N ASN A 12 -16.89 -13.92 -14.78
CA ASN A 12 -18.11 -14.10 -15.55
C ASN A 12 -19.02 -12.86 -15.60
N ARG A 13 -18.56 -11.72 -15.05
CA ARG A 13 -19.33 -10.48 -15.00
C ARG A 13 -20.66 -10.59 -14.25
N ASP A 14 -20.71 -11.42 -13.21
CA ASP A 14 -21.88 -11.62 -12.37
C ASP A 14 -22.00 -10.52 -11.31
N GLU A 15 -23.08 -9.75 -11.38
CA GLU A 15 -23.36 -8.66 -10.43
C GLU A 15 -23.55 -9.14 -8.98
N LYS A 16 -24.05 -10.36 -8.76
CA LYS A 16 -24.17 -10.93 -7.41
C LYS A 16 -22.79 -11.19 -6.80
N ALA A 17 -21.85 -11.65 -7.63
CA ALA A 17 -20.47 -11.83 -7.21
C ALA A 17 -19.78 -10.49 -6.92
N LEU A 18 -20.09 -9.44 -7.70
CA LEU A 18 -19.60 -8.09 -7.43
C LEU A 18 -20.08 -7.56 -6.09
N ARG A 19 -21.35 -7.73 -5.75
CA ARG A 19 -21.87 -7.34 -4.42
C ARG A 19 -21.17 -8.10 -3.31
N ALA A 20 -21.06 -9.43 -3.43
CA ALA A 20 -20.36 -10.26 -2.45
C ALA A 20 -18.85 -9.88 -2.32
N PHE A 21 -18.22 -9.45 -3.41
CA PHE A 21 -16.88 -8.91 -3.42
C PHE A 21 -16.78 -7.61 -2.62
N ILE A 22 -17.66 -6.65 -2.90
CA ILE A 22 -17.67 -5.36 -2.20
C ILE A 22 -17.88 -5.57 -0.69
N ASP A 23 -18.79 -6.43 -0.31
CA ASP A 23 -19.09 -6.75 1.10
C ASP A 23 -17.88 -7.39 1.80
N SER A 24 -17.17 -8.30 1.11
CA SER A 24 -16.07 -9.08 1.72
C SER A 24 -14.73 -8.35 1.69
N TYR A 25 -14.43 -7.61 0.63
CA TYR A 25 -13.12 -7.01 0.37
C TYR A 25 -13.11 -5.47 0.42
N GLY A 26 -14.28 -4.83 0.31
CA GLY A 26 -14.44 -3.38 0.45
C GLY A 26 -13.79 -2.82 1.72
N PRO A 27 -14.01 -3.43 2.90
CA PRO A 27 -13.39 -2.96 4.14
C PRO A 27 -11.87 -2.94 4.11
N VAL A 28 -11.20 -3.96 3.55
CA VAL A 28 -9.74 -3.99 3.47
C VAL A 28 -9.21 -3.00 2.43
N MET A 29 -9.90 -2.83 1.31
CA MET A 29 -9.57 -1.83 0.30
C MET A 29 -9.71 -0.42 0.88
N LYS A 30 -10.81 -0.14 1.57
CA LYS A 30 -11.05 1.12 2.28
C LYS A 30 -9.93 1.40 3.29
N ALA A 31 -9.57 0.43 4.12
CA ALA A 31 -8.47 0.57 5.08
C ALA A 31 -7.14 0.91 4.40
N SER A 32 -6.84 0.29 3.25
CA SER A 32 -5.62 0.57 2.47
C SER A 32 -5.59 2.00 1.91
N ILE A 33 -6.74 2.50 1.44
CA ILE A 33 -6.89 3.87 0.95
C ILE A 33 -6.70 4.88 2.08
N TYR A 34 -7.35 4.64 3.24
CA TYR A 34 -7.31 5.54 4.38
C TYR A 34 -5.91 5.68 5.01
N LYS A 35 -5.06 4.69 4.84
CA LYS A 35 -3.64 4.76 5.24
C LYS A 35 -2.83 5.74 4.38
N VAL A 36 -3.20 5.93 3.13
CA VAL A 36 -2.51 6.79 2.18
C VAL A 36 -3.15 8.18 2.13
N LEU A 37 -4.48 8.24 2.04
CA LEU A 37 -5.26 9.47 1.95
C LEU A 37 -5.85 9.80 3.32
N THR A 38 -5.20 10.68 4.07
CA THR A 38 -5.65 11.11 5.40
C THR A 38 -6.62 12.30 5.37
N PHE A 39 -6.85 12.87 4.20
CA PHE A 39 -7.67 14.06 3.96
C PHE A 39 -8.80 13.74 2.97
N ASN A 40 -9.82 14.57 2.93
CA ASN A 40 -10.95 14.57 1.99
C ASN A 40 -11.63 13.20 1.79
N GLU A 41 -12.75 13.00 2.50
CA GLU A 41 -13.56 11.78 2.42
C GLU A 41 -14.12 11.52 1.02
N GLU A 42 -14.46 12.58 0.26
CA GLU A 42 -15.00 12.43 -1.10
C GLU A 42 -13.97 11.79 -2.03
N VAL A 43 -12.71 12.26 -1.98
CA VAL A 43 -11.61 11.68 -2.76
C VAL A 43 -11.36 10.22 -2.37
N ARG A 44 -11.44 9.89 -1.07
CA ARG A 44 -11.29 8.50 -0.59
C ARG A 44 -12.39 7.58 -1.13
N MET A 45 -13.63 8.07 -1.17
CA MET A 45 -14.75 7.30 -1.71
C MET A 45 -14.67 7.14 -3.22
N GLU A 46 -14.25 8.18 -3.94
CA GLU A 46 -13.97 8.10 -5.38
C GLU A 46 -12.90 7.04 -5.69
N VAL A 47 -11.78 7.09 -4.97
CA VAL A 47 -10.69 6.12 -5.10
C VAL A 47 -11.13 4.70 -4.77
N LEU A 48 -12.01 4.52 -3.79
CA LEU A 48 -12.57 3.20 -3.47
C LEU A 48 -13.41 2.67 -4.63
N ASN A 49 -14.29 3.49 -5.21
CA ASN A 49 -15.09 3.11 -6.36
C ASN A 49 -14.22 2.76 -7.58
N ASP A 50 -13.21 3.58 -7.86
CA ASP A 50 -12.24 3.33 -8.92
C ASP A 50 -11.45 2.04 -8.71
N SER A 51 -11.13 1.72 -7.45
CA SER A 51 -10.43 0.49 -7.10
C SER A 51 -11.31 -0.75 -7.31
N VAL A 52 -12.59 -0.67 -6.94
CA VAL A 52 -13.57 -1.74 -7.20
C VAL A 52 -13.72 -1.99 -8.71
N LEU A 53 -13.83 -0.92 -9.49
CA LEU A 53 -13.89 -1.01 -10.95
C LEU A 53 -12.61 -1.58 -11.55
N ALA A 54 -11.46 -1.22 -11.01
CA ALA A 54 -10.16 -1.75 -11.46
C ALA A 54 -10.05 -3.26 -11.19
N VAL A 55 -10.47 -3.74 -10.02
CA VAL A 55 -10.56 -5.19 -9.73
C VAL A 55 -11.50 -5.87 -10.72
N TRP A 56 -12.69 -5.31 -10.94
CA TRP A 56 -13.66 -5.85 -11.89
C TRP A 56 -13.11 -5.93 -13.32
N ALA A 57 -12.41 -4.90 -13.77
CA ALA A 57 -11.84 -4.85 -15.12
C ALA A 57 -10.66 -5.80 -15.30
N ASN A 58 -9.81 -5.93 -14.27
CA ASN A 58 -8.51 -6.61 -14.37
C ASN A 58 -8.46 -7.96 -13.66
N ILE A 59 -9.59 -8.56 -13.30
CA ILE A 59 -9.65 -9.83 -12.56
C ILE A 59 -8.86 -10.97 -13.22
N ASP A 60 -8.71 -10.94 -14.53
CA ASP A 60 -7.98 -11.95 -15.28
C ASP A 60 -6.47 -11.87 -15.07
N SER A 61 -5.95 -10.73 -14.60
CA SER A 61 -4.54 -10.57 -14.22
C SER A 61 -4.21 -11.10 -12.83
N PHE A 62 -5.23 -11.46 -12.03
CA PHE A 62 -5.00 -12.03 -10.71
C PHE A 62 -4.40 -13.43 -10.81
N ASP A 63 -3.24 -13.62 -10.18
CA ASP A 63 -2.54 -14.89 -10.07
C ASP A 63 -2.44 -15.33 -8.61
N PRO A 64 -3.14 -16.41 -8.22
CA PRO A 64 -3.11 -16.91 -6.82
C PRO A 64 -1.75 -17.50 -6.42
N ALA A 65 -0.84 -17.77 -7.36
CA ALA A 65 0.52 -18.21 -7.04
C ALA A 65 1.41 -17.04 -6.56
N ARG A 66 1.06 -15.80 -6.92
CA ARG A 66 1.83 -14.61 -6.58
C ARG A 66 1.36 -13.94 -5.30
N SER A 67 0.05 -13.88 -5.08
CA SER A 67 -0.51 -13.25 -3.86
C SER A 67 -1.89 -13.80 -3.52
N SER A 68 -2.34 -13.56 -2.27
CA SER A 68 -3.75 -13.79 -1.92
C SER A 68 -4.65 -12.77 -2.62
N PHE A 69 -5.90 -13.15 -2.90
CA PHE A 69 -6.87 -12.24 -3.52
C PHE A 69 -7.09 -10.97 -2.68
N LYS A 70 -7.09 -11.12 -1.35
CA LYS A 70 -7.18 -10.00 -0.40
C LYS A 70 -6.03 -9.00 -0.60
N ASN A 71 -4.79 -9.49 -0.66
CA ASN A 71 -3.61 -8.64 -0.81
C ASN A 71 -3.57 -7.98 -2.19
N TRP A 72 -3.95 -8.70 -3.25
CA TRP A 72 -4.04 -8.15 -4.59
C TRP A 72 -5.05 -7.00 -4.68
N CYS A 73 -6.25 -7.15 -4.10
CA CYS A 73 -7.25 -6.08 -4.02
C CYS A 73 -6.76 -4.88 -3.19
N ALA A 74 -6.12 -5.14 -2.05
CA ALA A 74 -5.54 -4.10 -1.21
C ALA A 74 -4.43 -3.33 -1.93
N GLY A 75 -3.59 -4.02 -2.72
CA GLY A 75 -2.56 -3.44 -3.57
C GLY A 75 -3.14 -2.49 -4.62
N ILE A 76 -4.18 -2.92 -5.34
CA ILE A 76 -4.89 -2.05 -6.32
C ILE A 76 -5.43 -0.79 -5.63
N ALA A 77 -6.08 -0.95 -4.49
CA ALA A 77 -6.64 0.17 -3.74
C ALA A 77 -5.57 1.15 -3.25
N ARG A 78 -4.45 0.64 -2.75
CA ARG A 78 -3.29 1.43 -2.34
C ARG A 78 -2.67 2.18 -3.52
N TYR A 79 -2.49 1.52 -4.66
CA TYR A 79 -1.93 2.13 -5.86
C TYR A 79 -2.78 3.30 -6.35
N LYS A 80 -4.09 3.11 -6.43
CA LYS A 80 -5.05 4.16 -6.77
C LYS A 80 -5.03 5.33 -5.78
N ALA A 81 -4.86 5.05 -4.49
CA ALA A 81 -4.76 6.07 -3.46
C ALA A 81 -3.47 6.90 -3.59
N ILE A 82 -2.34 6.27 -3.89
CA ILE A 82 -1.06 6.95 -4.16
C ILE A 82 -1.19 7.86 -5.39
N ASP A 83 -1.85 7.38 -6.44
CA ASP A 83 -2.07 8.17 -7.66
C ASP A 83 -2.95 9.41 -7.41
N ALA A 84 -3.99 9.26 -6.60
CA ALA A 84 -4.83 10.38 -6.18
C ALA A 84 -4.05 11.38 -5.30
N LEU A 85 -3.21 10.89 -4.39
CA LEU A 85 -2.32 11.73 -3.58
C LEU A 85 -1.36 12.53 -4.45
N ARG A 86 -0.74 11.91 -5.46
CA ARG A 86 0.13 12.59 -6.42
C ARG A 86 -0.59 13.72 -7.17
N LYS A 87 -1.83 13.47 -7.58
CA LYS A 87 -2.65 14.50 -8.26
C LYS A 87 -2.93 15.67 -7.34
N GLU A 88 -3.31 15.40 -6.09
CA GLU A 88 -3.62 16.44 -5.10
C GLU A 88 -2.41 17.33 -4.78
N ILE A 89 -1.24 16.71 -4.63
CA ILE A 89 0.02 17.44 -4.36
C ILE A 89 0.36 18.35 -5.55
N ARG A 90 0.25 17.87 -6.79
CA ARG A 90 0.48 18.68 -7.98
C ARG A 90 -0.48 19.88 -8.07
N HIS A 91 -1.73 19.72 -7.66
CA HIS A 91 -2.71 20.80 -7.63
C HIS A 91 -2.42 21.86 -6.55
N LYS A 92 -1.77 21.47 -5.44
CA LYS A 92 -1.45 22.38 -4.33
C LYS A 92 -0.10 23.08 -4.46
N SER A 93 0.64 22.89 -5.57
CA SER A 93 1.97 23.49 -5.80
C SER A 93 2.97 23.23 -4.68
N VAL A 94 2.89 22.10 -4.01
CA VAL A 94 3.85 21.66 -2.99
C VAL A 94 4.98 20.89 -3.67
N ASP A 95 6.24 21.16 -3.28
CA ASP A 95 7.43 20.55 -3.86
C ASP A 95 7.32 19.02 -3.90
N PHE A 96 7.41 18.47 -5.11
CA PHE A 96 7.24 17.05 -5.42
C PHE A 96 8.32 16.15 -4.80
N ASP A 97 9.47 16.72 -4.45
CA ASP A 97 10.60 15.98 -3.89
C ASP A 97 10.35 15.41 -2.48
N GLU A 98 9.37 15.94 -1.74
CA GLU A 98 9.03 15.43 -0.40
C GLU A 98 8.19 14.14 -0.42
N VAL A 99 7.55 13.79 -1.54
CA VAL A 99 6.63 12.64 -1.66
C VAL A 99 7.24 11.47 -2.43
N SER A 100 8.33 11.72 -3.14
CA SER A 100 9.04 10.75 -3.98
C SER A 100 9.44 9.44 -3.26
N PRO A 101 9.85 9.43 -1.97
CA PRO A 101 10.21 8.20 -1.29
C PRO A 101 9.05 7.20 -1.10
N PHE A 102 7.80 7.66 -1.18
CA PHE A 102 6.61 6.81 -1.06
C PHE A 102 6.26 6.05 -2.32
N LEU A 103 6.82 6.47 -3.46
CA LEU A 103 6.32 6.13 -4.80
C LEU A 103 7.17 5.09 -5.53
N GLU A 104 8.36 4.76 -5.01
CA GLU A 104 9.32 3.91 -5.73
C GLU A 104 9.27 2.42 -5.34
N SER A 105 8.27 1.95 -4.62
CA SER A 105 8.15 0.51 -4.37
C SER A 105 6.98 -0.09 -5.15
N ASP A 106 7.23 -0.48 -6.38
CA ASP A 106 6.36 -1.34 -7.20
C ASP A 106 6.36 -2.82 -6.75
N GLU A 107 6.90 -3.12 -5.57
CA GLU A 107 6.88 -4.48 -5.04
C GLU A 107 5.67 -4.65 -4.11
N GLU A 108 4.81 -5.60 -4.47
CA GLU A 108 3.73 -6.12 -3.62
C GLU A 108 4.30 -6.57 -2.27
N ILE A 109 4.05 -5.79 -1.23
CA ILE A 109 4.49 -6.15 0.12
C ILE A 109 3.49 -7.18 0.67
N ASN A 110 3.86 -8.45 0.62
CA ASN A 110 3.25 -9.49 1.43
C ASN A 110 3.56 -9.18 2.90
N ILE A 111 2.53 -8.97 3.73
CA ILE A 111 2.69 -8.51 5.12
C ILE A 111 3.56 -9.49 5.95
N ASP A 112 3.47 -10.80 5.69
CA ASP A 112 4.26 -11.82 6.39
C ASP A 112 5.73 -11.82 5.93
N GLU A 113 6.01 -11.53 4.65
CA GLU A 113 7.37 -11.35 4.14
C GLU A 113 7.97 -10.01 4.58
N SER A 114 7.16 -8.95 4.70
CA SER A 114 7.62 -7.64 5.13
C SER A 114 8.17 -7.65 6.56
N GLU A 115 7.56 -8.41 7.46
CA GLU A 115 8.06 -8.57 8.84
C GLU A 115 9.44 -9.27 8.88
N GLN A 116 9.68 -10.24 8.00
CA GLN A 116 10.98 -10.92 7.91
C GLN A 116 12.05 -10.00 7.30
N ILE A 117 11.69 -9.24 6.29
CA ILE A 117 12.59 -8.26 5.65
C ILE A 117 12.97 -7.15 6.65
N LEU A 118 12.02 -6.70 7.46
CA LEU A 118 12.28 -5.68 8.47
C LEU A 118 13.21 -6.13 9.60
N LYS A 119 13.42 -7.44 9.81
CA LYS A 119 14.37 -7.96 10.82
C LYS A 119 15.83 -7.55 10.59
N VAL A 120 16.18 -7.13 9.37
CA VAL A 120 17.52 -6.59 9.07
C VAL A 120 17.78 -5.23 9.72
N LEU A 121 16.71 -4.53 10.09
CA LEU A 121 16.77 -3.23 10.74
C LEU A 121 16.89 -3.39 12.26
N ASP A 122 17.53 -2.42 12.91
CA ASP A 122 17.47 -2.30 14.36
C ASP A 122 16.03 -2.02 14.83
N GLU A 123 15.77 -2.21 16.12
CA GLU A 123 14.42 -2.15 16.67
C GLU A 123 13.71 -0.80 16.43
N LYS A 124 14.45 0.30 16.57
CA LYS A 124 13.91 1.66 16.35
C LYS A 124 13.61 1.92 14.87
N ASP A 125 14.52 1.53 13.99
CA ASP A 125 14.33 1.71 12.55
C ASP A 125 13.20 0.79 12.05
N ARG A 126 13.10 -0.43 12.58
CA ARG A 126 12.00 -1.37 12.29
C ARG A 126 10.64 -0.79 12.66
N GLU A 127 10.54 -0.17 13.85
CA GLU A 127 9.31 0.47 14.29
C GLU A 127 8.93 1.66 13.41
N ILE A 128 9.90 2.49 13.05
CA ILE A 128 9.71 3.61 12.12
C ILE A 128 9.22 3.10 10.76
N PHE A 129 9.84 2.05 10.22
CA PHE A 129 9.42 1.46 8.95
C PHE A 129 8.03 0.87 9.02
N ARG A 130 7.70 0.15 10.11
CA ARG A 130 6.35 -0.37 10.32
C ARG A 130 5.31 0.75 10.33
N LYS A 131 5.56 1.83 11.07
CA LYS A 131 4.65 2.98 11.13
C LYS A 131 4.50 3.68 9.79
N LEU A 132 5.60 3.93 9.07
CA LEU A 132 5.55 4.59 7.76
C LEU A 132 4.90 3.71 6.68
N PHE A 133 5.32 2.44 6.56
CA PHE A 133 5.00 1.62 5.38
C PHE A 133 3.85 0.63 5.60
N ILE A 134 3.58 0.25 6.85
CA ILE A 134 2.50 -0.68 7.19
C ILE A 134 1.33 0.03 7.84
N GLU A 135 1.58 0.90 8.81
CA GLU A 135 0.53 1.60 9.59
C GLU A 135 0.09 2.92 8.95
N GLY A 136 0.85 3.48 8.00
CA GLY A 136 0.49 4.65 7.22
C GLY A 136 0.66 5.99 7.93
N TYR A 137 1.56 6.06 8.93
CA TYR A 137 1.95 7.34 9.53
C TYR A 137 2.69 8.22 8.52
N SER A 138 2.46 9.53 8.58
CA SER A 138 3.25 10.48 7.82
C SER A 138 4.62 10.73 8.47
N TYR A 139 5.57 11.29 7.71
CA TYR A 139 6.85 11.75 8.27
C TYR A 139 6.64 12.80 9.36
N ASP A 140 5.68 13.70 9.19
CA ASP A 140 5.38 14.74 10.17
C ASP A 140 4.79 14.18 11.48
N ASP A 141 4.02 13.10 11.41
CA ASP A 141 3.53 12.39 12.59
C ASP A 141 4.69 11.75 13.35
N LEU A 142 5.63 11.11 12.63
CA LEU A 142 6.76 10.44 13.26
C LEU A 142 7.77 11.41 13.85
N VAL A 143 7.97 12.56 13.23
CA VAL A 143 8.78 13.66 13.80
C VAL A 143 8.24 14.05 15.19
N LYS A 144 6.93 14.16 15.33
CA LYS A 144 6.28 14.49 16.62
C LYS A 144 6.37 13.33 17.63
N VAL A 145 6.15 12.09 17.16
CA VAL A 145 6.12 10.90 18.03
C VAL A 145 7.51 10.57 18.59
N TYR A 146 8.57 10.71 17.77
CA TYR A 146 9.92 10.31 18.15
C TYR A 146 10.83 11.48 18.54
N ASP A 147 10.32 12.72 18.49
CA ASP A 147 11.10 13.95 18.78
C ASP A 147 12.43 14.01 18.02
N ILE A 148 12.38 13.69 16.73
CA ILE A 148 13.53 13.70 15.83
C ILE A 148 13.32 14.71 14.72
N SER A 149 14.41 15.31 14.21
CA SER A 149 14.31 16.24 13.09
C SER A 149 13.82 15.51 11.82
N LYS A 150 13.12 16.23 10.95
CA LYS A 150 12.64 15.70 9.66
C LYS A 150 13.81 15.16 8.82
N ALA A 151 14.92 15.90 8.76
CA ALA A 151 16.16 15.46 8.08
C ALA A 151 16.74 14.19 8.72
N GLY A 152 16.73 14.09 10.04
CA GLY A 152 17.17 12.88 10.76
C GLY A 152 16.32 11.66 10.42
N LEU A 153 15.01 11.83 10.33
CA LEU A 153 14.08 10.76 9.92
C LEU A 153 14.34 10.32 8.49
N TYR A 154 14.47 11.25 7.53
CA TYR A 154 14.81 10.93 6.15
C TYR A 154 16.13 10.16 6.02
N ASN A 155 17.17 10.58 6.73
CA ASN A 155 18.46 9.89 6.74
C ASN A 155 18.37 8.47 7.31
N ARG A 156 17.54 8.25 8.35
CA ARG A 156 17.29 6.91 8.91
C ARG A 156 16.57 6.02 7.89
N VAL A 157 15.52 6.53 7.28
CA VAL A 157 14.75 5.78 6.27
C VAL A 157 15.63 5.45 5.06
N ALA A 158 16.44 6.39 4.57
CA ALA A 158 17.36 6.13 3.46
C ALA A 158 18.36 5.01 3.77
N ARG A 159 18.97 5.03 4.97
CA ARG A 159 19.88 3.96 5.42
C ARG A 159 19.17 2.62 5.58
N GLY A 160 17.95 2.63 6.13
CA GLY A 160 17.14 1.42 6.28
C GLY A 160 16.78 0.79 4.95
N LYS A 161 16.35 1.59 3.97
CA LYS A 161 16.09 1.13 2.59
C LYS A 161 17.32 0.49 1.96
N LYS A 162 18.51 1.07 2.13
CA LYS A 162 19.75 0.50 1.62
C LYS A 162 20.04 -0.88 2.23
N LYS A 163 19.91 -1.03 3.57
CA LYS A 163 20.09 -2.32 4.25
C LYS A 163 19.12 -3.38 3.76
N ILE A 164 17.84 -3.02 3.59
CA ILE A 164 16.81 -3.93 3.06
C ILE A 164 17.16 -4.37 1.64
N LYS A 165 17.54 -3.43 0.78
CA LYS A 165 17.93 -3.72 -0.60
C LYS A 165 19.11 -4.69 -0.68
N GLU A 166 20.16 -4.44 0.08
CA GLU A 166 21.33 -5.32 0.17
C GLU A 166 20.97 -6.74 0.61
N LYS A 167 20.03 -6.87 1.57
CA LYS A 167 19.55 -8.18 2.01
C LYS A 167 18.81 -8.92 0.91
N ILE A 168 17.87 -8.26 0.24
CA ILE A 168 17.08 -8.85 -0.84
C ILE A 168 17.98 -9.29 -2.01
N GLU A 169 18.97 -8.47 -2.37
CA GLU A 169 19.92 -8.78 -3.42
C GLU A 169 20.78 -10.02 -3.07
N ASN A 170 21.22 -10.12 -1.82
CA ASN A 170 21.99 -11.26 -1.34
C ASN A 170 21.17 -12.57 -1.29
N GLU A 171 19.87 -12.50 -1.00
CA GLU A 171 18.99 -13.67 -1.00
C GLU A 171 18.62 -14.14 -2.42
N LYS A 172 18.64 -13.25 -3.41
CA LYS A 172 18.43 -13.62 -4.83
C LYS A 172 19.67 -14.26 -5.49
N CYS A 173 20.83 -14.17 -4.86
CA CYS A 173 22.10 -14.76 -5.37
C CYS A 173 22.39 -16.16 -4.82
N LEU A 174 21.52 -16.73 -4.00
CA LEU A 174 21.58 -18.09 -3.45
C LEU A 174 20.54 -18.98 -4.10
#